data_ae4aecdb0a825184652b539f0c2c2ae7
#
_entry.id   ae4aecdb0a825184652b539f0c2c2ae7
#
_cell.length_a   1.000
_cell.length_b   1.000
_cell.length_c   1.000
_cell.angle_alpha   90.00
_cell.angle_beta   90.00
_cell.angle_gamma   90.00
#
_symmetry.space_group_name_H-M   'P 1'
#
loop_
_entity.id
_entity.type
_entity.pdbx_description
1 polymer ?
#
loop_
_entity_poly.entity_id
_entity_poly.type
_entity_poly.pdbx_seq_one_letter_code
_entity_poly.pdbx_strand_id
1 'polypeptide(L)'
;MCTAATYKTKDFYFGRTLDYEFSYGDQIVITPRNYSFHFRHVGDMEHHYAIIGMAHVAEDYPLYYDAMNEKGVAMAGLNFVGNAAYSEVQSNVENIAQF
;
A
#
# COMPACT_ATOMS: atom_id res chain seq x y z
N MET A 1 -3.22 -8.98 15.07
CA MET A 1 -3.97 -9.32 13.83
C MET A 1 -4.66 -8.07 13.30
N CYS A 2 -4.50 -7.77 12.03
CA CYS A 2 -5.08 -6.56 11.42
C CYS A 2 -6.54 -6.77 11.02
N THR A 3 -7.34 -5.72 11.06
CA THR A 3 -8.74 -5.72 10.65
C THR A 3 -8.96 -4.58 9.67
N ALA A 4 -9.75 -4.79 8.64
CA ALA A 4 -10.20 -3.75 7.73
C ALA A 4 -11.73 -3.78 7.62
N ALA A 5 -12.32 -2.62 7.46
CA ALA A 5 -13.77 -2.48 7.34
C ALA A 5 -14.13 -1.33 6.41
N THR A 6 -15.28 -1.46 5.79
CA THR A 6 -15.90 -0.39 5.02
C THR A 6 -17.25 -0.03 5.62
N TYR A 7 -17.59 1.23 5.52
CA TYR A 7 -18.89 1.73 5.95
C TYR A 7 -19.41 2.74 4.94
N LYS A 8 -20.60 2.49 4.42
CA LYS A 8 -21.24 3.35 3.43
C LYS A 8 -22.47 4.03 4.03
N THR A 9 -22.48 5.38 3.92
CA THR A 9 -23.64 6.23 4.18
C THR A 9 -23.91 7.07 2.94
N LYS A 10 -24.12 8.37 3.09
CA LYS A 10 -23.99 9.37 2.03
C LYS A 10 -22.56 9.37 1.46
N ASP A 11 -21.57 9.20 2.34
CA ASP A 11 -20.16 9.07 2.00
C ASP A 11 -19.69 7.63 2.20
N PHE A 12 -18.52 7.30 1.65
CA PHE A 12 -17.90 6.01 1.81
C PHE A 12 -16.66 6.12 2.71
N TYR A 13 -16.59 5.25 3.70
CA TYR A 13 -15.48 5.19 4.64
C TYR A 13 -14.77 3.84 4.52
N PHE A 14 -13.45 3.91 4.54
CA PHE A 14 -12.57 2.75 4.61
C PHE A 14 -11.61 2.94 5.78
N GLY A 15 -11.49 1.94 6.63
CA GLY A 15 -10.61 1.97 7.78
C GLY A 15 -9.96 0.63 8.04
N ARG A 16 -8.79 0.68 8.68
CA ARG A 16 -8.07 -0.51 9.07
C ARG A 16 -7.34 -0.29 10.38
N THR A 17 -7.04 -1.36 11.10
CA THR A 17 -6.09 -1.36 12.21
C THR A 17 -4.76 -1.93 11.75
N LEU A 18 -3.65 -1.30 12.14
CA LEU A 18 -2.30 -1.80 11.94
C LEU A 18 -1.79 -2.33 13.27
N ASP A 19 -1.97 -3.61 13.49
CA ASP A 19 -1.67 -4.27 14.76
C ASP A 19 -0.27 -4.89 14.74
N TYR A 20 0.72 -4.09 15.10
CA TYR A 20 2.12 -4.50 15.27
C TYR A 20 2.61 -4.22 16.69
N GLU A 21 3.59 -4.99 17.13
CA GLU A 21 4.19 -4.84 18.47
C GLU A 21 5.09 -3.60 18.57
N PHE A 22 5.54 -3.07 17.44
CA PHE A 22 6.40 -1.89 17.37
C PHE A 22 6.19 -1.14 16.06
N SER A 23 6.59 0.13 16.02
CA SER A 23 6.54 0.95 14.82
C SER A 23 7.85 0.83 14.03
N TYR A 24 7.72 0.75 12.70
CA TYR A 24 8.84 0.83 11.76
C TYR A 24 9.16 2.28 11.32
N GLY A 25 8.61 3.27 12.03
CA GLY A 25 8.68 4.67 11.61
C GLY A 25 7.54 5.02 10.65
N ASP A 26 6.35 4.55 10.99
CA ASP A 26 5.14 4.73 10.18
C ASP A 26 4.75 6.19 10.13
N GLN A 27 4.42 6.68 8.95
CA GLN A 27 4.01 8.07 8.75
C GLN A 27 2.97 8.18 7.64
N ILE A 28 2.17 9.22 7.69
CA ILE A 28 1.27 9.56 6.59
C ILE A 28 2.10 10.11 5.44
N VAL A 29 1.98 9.48 4.29
CA VAL A 29 2.73 9.84 3.08
C VAL A 29 1.78 10.21 1.97
N ILE A 30 2.10 11.29 1.28
CA ILE A 30 1.44 11.69 0.04
C ILE A 30 2.44 11.52 -1.10
N THR A 31 2.09 10.65 -2.04
CA THR A 31 2.84 10.51 -3.30
C THR A 31 2.11 11.30 -4.38
N PRO A 32 2.71 12.37 -4.92
CA PRO A 32 2.06 13.19 -5.93
C PRO A 32 1.86 12.41 -7.24
N ARG A 33 0.99 12.93 -8.12
CA ARG A 33 0.84 12.39 -9.47
C ARG A 33 2.18 12.31 -10.16
N ASN A 34 2.37 11.24 -10.91
CA ASN A 34 3.55 11.06 -11.76
C ASN A 34 4.89 11.09 -11.00
N TYR A 35 4.86 10.81 -9.69
CA TYR A 35 6.09 10.50 -8.98
C TYR A 35 6.71 9.23 -9.58
N SER A 36 7.98 9.29 -9.97
CA SER A 36 8.64 8.17 -10.63
C SER A 36 8.89 7.02 -9.66
N PHE A 37 8.19 5.91 -9.86
CA PHE A 37 8.42 4.68 -9.13
C PHE A 37 9.38 3.77 -9.89
N HIS A 38 10.36 3.23 -9.19
CA HIS A 38 11.28 2.22 -9.68
C HIS A 38 10.93 0.87 -9.03
N PHE A 39 10.12 0.07 -9.73
CA PHE A 39 9.70 -1.23 -9.22
C PHE A 39 10.80 -2.28 -9.37
N ARG A 40 10.73 -3.29 -8.51
CA ARG A 40 11.75 -4.34 -8.46
C ARG A 40 11.75 -5.23 -9.69
N HIS A 41 10.59 -5.50 -10.28
CA HIS A 41 10.43 -6.51 -11.33
C HIS A 41 9.86 -6.00 -12.64
N VAL A 42 9.09 -4.92 -12.63
CA VAL A 42 8.40 -4.41 -13.83
C VAL A 42 8.99 -3.10 -14.36
N GLY A 43 10.12 -2.64 -13.80
CA GLY A 43 10.77 -1.39 -14.22
C GLY A 43 10.09 -0.15 -13.65
N ASP A 44 10.05 0.92 -14.41
CA ASP A 44 9.64 2.23 -13.95
C ASP A 44 8.18 2.53 -14.27
N MET A 45 7.51 3.22 -13.36
CA MET A 45 6.19 3.79 -13.57
C MET A 45 6.26 5.30 -13.37
N GLU A 46 6.05 6.05 -14.43
CA GLU A 46 6.12 7.52 -14.43
C GLU A 46 4.74 8.20 -14.45
N HIS A 47 3.68 7.42 -14.68
CA HIS A 47 2.32 7.94 -14.77
C HIS A 47 1.39 7.18 -13.84
N HIS A 48 0.90 7.86 -12.82
CA HIS A 48 -0.08 7.33 -11.87
C HIS A 48 -0.84 8.48 -11.19
N TYR A 49 -1.96 8.13 -10.56
CA TYR A 49 -2.71 9.06 -9.73
C TYR A 49 -1.98 9.33 -8.41
N ALA A 50 -2.29 10.47 -7.80
CA ALA A 50 -1.82 10.78 -6.45
C ALA A 50 -2.36 9.76 -5.44
N ILE A 51 -1.53 9.45 -4.46
CA ILE A 51 -1.78 8.43 -3.44
C ILE A 51 -1.56 9.06 -2.07
N ILE A 52 -2.40 8.73 -1.11
CA ILE A 52 -2.20 9.03 0.31
C ILE A 52 -2.39 7.75 1.11
N GLY A 53 -1.56 7.56 2.12
CA GLY A 53 -1.70 6.39 3.00
C GLY A 53 -0.67 6.38 4.12
N MET A 54 -0.73 5.35 4.93
CA MET A 54 0.26 5.07 5.96
C MET A 54 1.38 4.25 5.35
N ALA A 55 2.61 4.71 5.49
CA ALA A 55 3.77 4.06 4.89
C ALA A 55 5.02 4.12 5.76
N HIS A 56 5.92 3.21 5.50
CA HIS A 56 7.34 3.35 5.84
C HIS A 56 8.09 3.81 4.59
N VAL A 57 8.87 4.87 4.70
CA VAL A 57 9.65 5.39 3.58
C VAL A 57 11.09 4.88 3.68
N ALA A 58 11.54 4.17 2.68
CA ALA A 58 12.90 3.67 2.56
C ALA A 58 13.48 4.10 1.21
N GLU A 59 14.60 4.84 1.24
CA GLU A 59 15.31 5.29 0.02
C GLU A 59 14.38 5.98 -1.00
N ASP A 60 13.57 6.93 -0.53
CA ASP A 60 12.57 7.66 -1.32
C ASP A 60 11.47 6.78 -1.92
N TYR A 61 11.35 5.54 -1.48
CA TYR A 61 10.29 4.62 -1.88
C TYR A 61 9.29 4.42 -0.72
N PRO A 62 8.01 4.79 -0.90
CA PRO A 62 6.99 4.56 0.12
C PRO A 62 6.51 3.10 0.09
N LEU A 63 6.75 2.40 1.17
CA LEU A 63 6.19 1.07 1.41
C LEU A 63 4.86 1.24 2.14
N TYR A 64 3.78 1.29 1.38
CA TYR A 64 2.45 1.52 1.91
C TYR A 64 1.87 0.29 2.62
N TYR A 65 1.39 0.48 3.85
CA TYR A 65 0.58 -0.51 4.56
C TYR A 65 -0.89 -0.46 4.12
N ASP A 66 -1.34 0.75 3.82
CA ASP A 66 -2.63 1.06 3.23
C ASP A 66 -2.50 2.31 2.38
N ALA A 67 -3.35 2.45 1.42
CA ALA A 67 -3.35 3.64 0.57
C ALA A 67 -4.70 3.86 -0.10
N MET A 68 -4.96 5.11 -0.44
CA MET A 68 -6.07 5.51 -1.29
C MET A 68 -5.55 6.42 -2.37
N ASN A 69 -6.02 6.23 -3.60
CA ASN A 69 -5.71 7.16 -4.67
C ASN A 69 -6.79 8.24 -4.82
N GLU A 70 -6.47 9.28 -5.55
CA GLU A 70 -7.38 10.43 -5.80
C GLU A 70 -8.66 10.07 -6.56
N LYS A 71 -8.76 8.85 -7.09
CA LYS A 71 -9.97 8.32 -7.75
C LYS A 71 -10.87 7.53 -6.80
N GLY A 72 -10.47 7.43 -5.52
CA GLY A 72 -11.26 6.75 -4.50
C GLY A 72 -11.06 5.24 -4.41
N VAL A 73 -10.04 4.70 -5.03
CA VAL A 73 -9.66 3.30 -4.82
C VAL A 73 -8.81 3.21 -3.58
N ALA A 74 -9.24 2.40 -2.61
CA ALA A 74 -8.54 2.17 -1.35
C ALA A 74 -8.15 0.70 -1.22
N MET A 75 -6.96 0.48 -0.66
CA MET A 75 -6.40 -0.84 -0.37
C MET A 75 -5.73 -0.86 0.99
N ALA A 76 -5.77 -2.01 1.66
CA ALA A 76 -5.00 -2.26 2.87
C ALA A 76 -4.39 -3.67 2.84
N GLY A 77 -3.12 -3.77 3.18
CA GLY A 77 -2.46 -5.04 3.45
C GLY A 77 -2.80 -5.52 4.86
N LEU A 78 -3.27 -6.76 4.97
CA LEU A 78 -3.50 -7.42 6.25
C LEU A 78 -2.57 -8.63 6.33
N ASN A 79 -1.77 -8.69 7.39
CA ASN A 79 -0.82 -9.76 7.57
C ASN A 79 -1.55 -11.07 7.94
N PHE A 80 -1.28 -12.12 7.18
CA PHE A 80 -1.86 -13.44 7.39
C PHE A 80 -0.77 -14.50 7.43
N VAL A 81 0.01 -14.45 8.49
CA VAL A 81 1.21 -15.27 8.67
C VAL A 81 0.88 -16.77 8.58
N GLY A 82 1.67 -17.48 7.79
CA GLY A 82 1.57 -18.92 7.62
C GLY A 82 0.45 -19.41 6.69
N ASN A 83 -0.43 -18.52 6.25
CA ASN A 83 -1.56 -18.86 5.37
C ASN A 83 -1.59 -18.07 4.05
N ALA A 84 -0.76 -17.05 3.92
CA ALA A 84 -0.65 -16.29 2.69
C ALA A 84 0.11 -17.11 1.63
N ALA A 85 -0.42 -17.13 0.41
CA ALA A 85 0.25 -17.69 -0.76
C ALA A 85 0.67 -16.55 -1.68
N TYR A 86 1.94 -16.54 -2.04
CA TYR A 86 2.51 -15.52 -2.92
C TYR A 86 2.81 -16.10 -4.29
N SER A 87 2.56 -15.31 -5.33
CA SER A 87 2.93 -15.70 -6.70
C SER A 87 4.45 -15.69 -6.87
N GLU A 88 4.94 -16.53 -7.77
CA GLU A 88 6.33 -16.47 -8.21
C GLU A 88 6.59 -15.14 -8.94
N VAL A 89 7.84 -14.71 -8.92
CA VAL A 89 8.30 -13.51 -9.62
C VAL A 89 8.08 -13.67 -11.12
N GLN A 90 7.43 -12.68 -11.73
CA GLN A 90 7.19 -12.60 -13.16
C GLN A 90 7.71 -11.27 -13.70
N SER A 91 8.16 -11.25 -14.95
CA SER A 91 8.75 -10.06 -15.56
C SER A 91 7.75 -8.95 -15.89
N ASN A 92 6.48 -9.25 -15.89
CA ASN A 92 5.39 -8.32 -16.29
C ASN A 92 4.40 -8.02 -15.17
N VAL A 93 4.65 -8.48 -13.96
CA VAL A 93 3.78 -8.27 -12.80
C VAL A 93 4.64 -7.95 -11.59
N GLU A 94 4.36 -6.85 -10.93
CA GLU A 94 4.94 -6.55 -9.63
C GLU A 94 4.14 -7.23 -8.54
N ASN A 95 4.82 -7.93 -7.66
CA ASN A 95 4.17 -8.53 -6.50
C ASN A 95 3.96 -7.48 -5.42
N ILE A 96 2.86 -7.59 -4.69
CA ILE A 96 2.64 -6.79 -3.47
C ILE A 96 3.82 -7.03 -2.53
N ALA A 97 4.40 -5.95 -2.03
CA ALA A 97 5.55 -6.02 -1.15
C ALA A 97 5.27 -6.92 0.05
N GLN A 98 6.19 -7.80 0.31
CA GLN A 98 6.19 -8.61 1.51
C GLN A 98 6.93 -7.87 2.61
N PHE A 99 6.35 -7.79 3.78
CA PHE A 99 6.97 -7.25 4.98
C PHE A 99 7.72 -8.33 5.73
#